data_61da4fb9830862f33ddf2ce158cb0e27
#
_entry.id   61da4fb9830862f33ddf2ce158cb0e27
#
_cell.length_a   1.000
_cell.length_b   1.000
_cell.length_c   1.000
_cell.angle_alpha   90.00
_cell.angle_beta   90.00
_cell.angle_gamma   90.00
#
_symmetry.space_group_name_H-M   'P 1'
#
loop_
_entity.id
_entity.type
_entity.pdbx_description
1 polymer ?
#
loop_
_entity_poly.entity_id
_entity_poly.type
_entity_poly.pdbx_seq_one_letter_code
_entity_poly.pdbx_strand_id
1 'polypeptide(L)'
;GLIDSLTFRHFVLTKRGDWYYWFVDGKVLATLAVSNVGNIGFAETDPFRVGHGVRTVTSDRMKISLLRVSSDPLSDEQIKYMYEEEKHLFQENAGASLVGTSNTITALAHDKETDLLHVGTSWGRSVFQGLRRIDEDLSHVPQIVIKASNGMIVEE
;
A
#
# COMPACT_ATOMS: atom_id res chain seq x y z
N GLY A 1 -1.00 23.08 -11.76
CA GLY A 1 -1.03 21.68 -12.20
C GLY A 1 -1.64 20.80 -11.13
N LEU A 2 -2.44 19.81 -11.56
CA LEU A 2 -3.12 18.87 -10.64
C LEU A 2 -2.17 17.80 -10.09
N ILE A 3 -1.00 17.66 -10.67
CA ILE A 3 -0.01 16.64 -10.31
C ILE A 3 1.31 17.36 -10.07
N ASP A 4 1.75 17.33 -8.83
CA ASP A 4 3.12 17.66 -8.48
C ASP A 4 4.01 16.47 -8.85
N SER A 5 5.13 16.73 -9.50
CA SER A 5 6.02 15.69 -10.02
C SER A 5 6.77 14.91 -8.92
N LEU A 6 6.65 15.30 -7.68
CA LEU A 6 7.46 14.79 -6.57
C LEU A 6 6.69 13.92 -5.58
N THR A 7 5.35 13.93 -5.61
CA THR A 7 4.54 13.19 -4.64
C THR A 7 3.65 12.14 -5.30
N PHE A 8 3.52 10.99 -4.68
CA PHE A 8 2.50 10.03 -5.05
C PHE A 8 1.12 10.57 -4.69
N ARG A 9 0.17 10.37 -5.59
CA ARG A 9 -1.23 10.73 -5.42
C ARG A 9 -2.11 9.52 -5.68
N HIS A 10 -3.16 9.36 -4.91
CA HIS A 10 -4.14 8.32 -5.13
C HIS A 10 -5.18 8.79 -6.15
N PHE A 11 -5.26 8.09 -7.29
CA PHE A 11 -6.22 8.39 -8.35
C PHE A 11 -7.22 7.25 -8.50
N VAL A 12 -8.49 7.59 -8.53
CA VAL A 12 -9.55 6.64 -8.91
C VAL A 12 -10.42 7.25 -9.98
N LEU A 13 -10.69 6.46 -11.01
CA LEU A 13 -11.72 6.74 -11.99
C LEU A 13 -12.80 5.66 -11.84
N THR A 14 -14.02 6.05 -11.56
CA THR A 14 -15.14 5.13 -11.46
C THR A 14 -16.32 5.62 -12.32
N LYS A 15 -17.05 4.68 -12.91
CA LYS A 15 -18.27 4.95 -13.68
C LYS A 15 -19.45 4.43 -12.89
N ARG A 16 -20.43 5.28 -12.63
CA ARG A 16 -21.71 4.95 -11.97
C ARG A 16 -22.85 5.49 -12.81
N GLY A 17 -23.62 4.60 -13.42
CA GLY A 17 -24.63 5.00 -14.40
C GLY A 17 -24.01 5.79 -15.56
N ASP A 18 -24.57 6.96 -15.85
CA ASP A 18 -24.12 7.84 -16.92
C ASP A 18 -23.08 8.88 -16.47
N TRP A 19 -22.42 8.65 -15.36
CA TRP A 19 -21.47 9.56 -14.80
C TRP A 19 -20.10 8.90 -14.57
N TYR A 20 -19.04 9.63 -14.94
CA TYR A 20 -17.68 9.37 -14.48
C TYR A 20 -17.35 10.24 -13.29
N TYR A 21 -16.71 9.65 -12.29
CA TYR A 21 -16.21 10.32 -11.10
C TYR A 21 -14.70 10.16 -11.04
N TRP A 22 -14.02 11.28 -10.92
CA TRP A 22 -12.58 11.33 -10.71
C TRP A 22 -12.32 11.67 -9.25
N PHE A 23 -11.56 10.82 -8.59
CA PHE A 23 -11.12 11.06 -7.24
C PHE A 23 -9.62 11.27 -7.22
N VAL A 24 -9.20 12.18 -6.33
CA VAL A 24 -7.80 12.39 -5.98
C VAL A 24 -7.70 12.44 -4.46
N ASP A 25 -6.82 11.60 -3.91
CA ASP A 25 -6.59 11.50 -2.46
C ASP A 25 -7.89 11.31 -1.65
N GLY A 26 -8.72 10.38 -2.11
CA GLY A 26 -9.97 10.03 -1.46
C GLY A 26 -11.11 11.06 -1.60
N LYS A 27 -10.92 12.12 -2.39
CA LYS A 27 -11.92 13.19 -2.59
C LYS A 27 -12.32 13.30 -4.05
N VAL A 28 -13.59 13.57 -4.30
CA VAL A 28 -14.07 13.85 -5.65
C VAL A 28 -13.41 15.12 -6.17
N LEU A 29 -12.70 14.99 -7.28
CA LEU A 29 -12.09 16.11 -7.99
C LEU A 29 -13.02 16.68 -9.06
N ALA A 30 -13.64 15.79 -9.84
CA ALA A 30 -14.52 16.17 -10.93
C ALA A 30 -15.53 15.07 -11.24
N THR A 31 -16.64 15.48 -11.83
CA THR A 31 -17.65 14.58 -12.38
C THR A 31 -17.90 14.95 -13.84
N LEU A 32 -18.11 13.96 -14.67
CA LEU A 32 -18.44 14.15 -16.08
C LEU A 32 -19.64 13.29 -16.45
N ALA A 33 -20.71 13.94 -16.91
CA ALA A 33 -21.83 13.24 -17.49
C ALA A 33 -21.45 12.72 -18.86
N VAL A 34 -21.74 11.47 -19.12
CA VAL A 34 -21.48 10.83 -20.40
C VAL A 34 -22.77 10.24 -20.93
N SER A 35 -23.47 11.01 -21.76
CA SER A 35 -24.66 10.51 -22.46
C SER A 35 -24.22 9.48 -23.51
N ASN A 36 -24.89 8.32 -23.50
CA ASN A 36 -24.74 7.24 -24.50
C ASN A 36 -23.42 6.45 -24.48
N VAL A 37 -22.67 6.44 -23.39
CA VAL A 37 -21.57 5.48 -23.26
C VAL A 37 -22.13 4.23 -22.61
N GLY A 38 -22.32 3.19 -23.40
CA GLY A 38 -22.59 1.83 -22.92
C GLY A 38 -21.51 1.33 -21.97
N ASN A 39 -21.48 0.05 -21.70
CA ASN A 39 -20.38 -0.54 -20.94
C ASN A 39 -19.04 -0.17 -21.56
N ILE A 40 -18.05 0.12 -20.72
CA ILE A 40 -16.67 0.24 -21.19
C ILE A 40 -16.29 -1.16 -21.70
N GLY A 41 -16.39 -1.36 -22.99
CA GLY A 41 -15.93 -2.57 -23.65
C GLY A 41 -14.53 -2.33 -24.18
N PHE A 42 -13.64 -3.24 -23.93
CA PHE A 42 -12.36 -3.30 -24.62
C PHE A 42 -12.53 -4.27 -25.79
N ALA A 43 -12.21 -3.84 -27.00
CA ALA A 43 -12.06 -4.77 -28.10
C ALA A 43 -10.88 -5.71 -27.78
N GLU A 44 -10.99 -6.98 -28.13
CA GLU A 44 -9.92 -7.97 -27.89
C GLU A 44 -8.56 -7.54 -28.46
N THR A 45 -8.58 -6.63 -29.43
CA THR A 45 -7.39 -6.09 -30.10
C THR A 45 -6.83 -4.83 -29.43
N ASP A 46 -7.56 -4.21 -28.49
CA ASP A 46 -7.14 -2.97 -27.86
C ASP A 46 -6.48 -3.25 -26.50
N PRO A 47 -5.16 -3.10 -26.41
CA PRO A 47 -4.48 -3.30 -25.14
C PRO A 47 -4.89 -2.23 -24.10
N PHE A 48 -5.15 -2.65 -22.88
CA PHE A 48 -5.25 -1.71 -21.75
C PHE A 48 -3.90 -1.03 -21.53
N ARG A 49 -3.88 0.29 -21.55
CA ARG A 49 -2.65 1.07 -21.41
C ARG A 49 -2.80 2.11 -20.32
N VAL A 50 -1.82 2.19 -19.44
CA VAL A 50 -1.71 3.23 -18.42
C VAL A 50 -0.45 4.04 -18.67
N GLY A 51 -0.56 5.37 -18.61
CA GLY A 51 0.59 6.26 -18.86
C GLY A 51 0.97 6.40 -20.34
N HIS A 52 0.12 5.96 -21.24
CA HIS A 52 0.33 6.09 -22.69
C HIS A 52 -0.70 7.03 -23.29
N GLY A 53 -0.25 8.06 -24.00
CA GLY A 53 -1.14 8.93 -24.77
C GLY A 53 -1.62 8.24 -26.07
N VAL A 54 -2.73 8.71 -26.62
CA VAL A 54 -3.28 8.24 -27.90
C VAL A 54 -2.30 8.42 -29.08
N ARG A 55 -1.29 9.25 -28.89
CA ARG A 55 -0.25 9.53 -29.88
C ARG A 55 1.12 9.20 -29.30
N THR A 56 1.54 7.96 -29.37
CA THR A 56 2.92 7.44 -29.27
C THR A 56 3.89 8.10 -28.27
N VAL A 57 3.42 8.94 -27.34
CA VAL A 57 4.27 9.54 -26.32
C VAL A 57 4.14 8.69 -25.05
N THR A 58 5.15 7.88 -24.81
CA THR A 58 5.30 7.20 -23.52
C THR A 58 5.74 8.22 -22.47
N SER A 59 5.07 8.25 -21.31
CA SER A 59 5.58 9.01 -20.18
C SER A 59 6.63 8.18 -19.46
N ASP A 60 7.89 8.51 -19.65
CA ASP A 60 9.03 7.93 -18.94
C ASP A 60 9.20 8.46 -17.51
N ARG A 61 8.35 9.44 -17.14
CA ARG A 61 8.41 10.15 -15.85
C ARG A 61 7.33 9.73 -14.86
N MET A 62 6.40 8.86 -15.26
CA MET A 62 5.33 8.43 -14.39
C MET A 62 5.70 7.13 -13.66
N LYS A 63 5.56 7.12 -12.35
CA LYS A 63 5.64 5.92 -11.53
C LYS A 63 4.23 5.53 -11.10
N ILE A 64 3.88 4.26 -11.28
CA ILE A 64 2.58 3.72 -10.89
C ILE A 64 2.82 2.61 -9.88
N SER A 65 2.03 2.59 -8.82
CA SER A 65 2.02 1.54 -7.82
C SER A 65 0.59 1.18 -7.46
N LEU A 66 0.36 -0.03 -6.99
CA LEU A 66 -0.93 -0.54 -6.55
C LEU A 66 -2.06 -0.37 -7.59
N LEU A 67 -1.75 -0.61 -8.89
CA LEU A 67 -2.76 -0.55 -9.93
C LEU A 67 -3.84 -1.60 -9.67
N ARG A 68 -5.10 -1.16 -9.62
CA ARG A 68 -6.28 -2.01 -9.45
C ARG A 68 -7.31 -1.73 -10.52
N VAL A 69 -7.94 -2.79 -10.99
CA VAL A 69 -9.08 -2.72 -11.92
C VAL A 69 -10.19 -3.59 -11.34
N SER A 70 -11.39 -3.06 -11.24
CA SER A 70 -12.56 -3.79 -10.75
C SER A 70 -13.73 -3.68 -11.73
N SER A 71 -14.56 -4.71 -11.77
CA SER A 71 -15.80 -4.73 -12.55
C SER A 71 -16.89 -3.87 -11.92
N ASP A 72 -16.86 -3.73 -10.60
CA ASP A 72 -17.86 -3.00 -9.85
C ASP A 72 -17.35 -1.63 -9.40
N PRO A 73 -18.21 -0.59 -9.48
CA PRO A 73 -17.84 0.73 -9.04
C PRO A 73 -17.69 0.79 -7.52
N LEU A 74 -16.58 1.32 -7.03
CA LEU A 74 -16.38 1.55 -5.60
C LEU A 74 -17.24 2.70 -5.09
N SER A 75 -17.71 2.62 -3.83
CA SER A 75 -18.36 3.73 -3.16
C SER A 75 -17.35 4.82 -2.77
N ASP A 76 -17.85 6.01 -2.45
CA ASP A 76 -17.01 7.14 -2.00
C ASP A 76 -16.28 6.80 -0.69
N GLU A 77 -16.97 6.10 0.20
CA GLU A 77 -16.44 5.64 1.49
C GLU A 77 -15.33 4.61 1.29
N GLN A 78 -15.53 3.66 0.36
CA GLN A 78 -14.49 2.68 0.03
C GLN A 78 -13.24 3.35 -0.56
N ILE A 79 -13.42 4.30 -1.48
CA ILE A 79 -12.31 5.04 -2.08
C ILE A 79 -11.55 5.85 -1.02
N LYS A 80 -12.29 6.52 -0.12
CA LYS A 80 -11.70 7.25 0.99
C LYS A 80 -10.95 6.33 1.94
N TYR A 81 -11.55 5.21 2.30
CA TYR A 81 -10.93 4.21 3.18
C TYR A 81 -9.63 3.68 2.57
N MET A 82 -9.64 3.28 1.31
CA MET A 82 -8.42 2.83 0.61
C MET A 82 -7.31 3.89 0.65
N TYR A 83 -7.65 5.15 0.40
CA TYR A 83 -6.68 6.23 0.48
C TYR A 83 -6.10 6.38 1.89
N GLU A 84 -6.94 6.40 2.93
CA GLU A 84 -6.50 6.58 4.32
C GLU A 84 -5.58 5.44 4.78
N GLU A 85 -5.89 4.21 4.40
CA GLU A 85 -5.10 3.02 4.75
C GLU A 85 -3.76 2.95 3.99
N GLU A 86 -3.70 3.48 2.77
CA GLU A 86 -2.52 3.30 1.91
C GLU A 86 -1.63 4.54 1.80
N LYS A 87 -2.12 5.72 2.16
CA LYS A 87 -1.37 6.98 2.00
C LYS A 87 -0.01 6.97 2.69
N HIS A 88 0.11 6.27 3.81
CA HIS A 88 1.36 6.19 4.56
C HIS A 88 2.47 5.41 3.82
N LEU A 89 2.10 4.51 2.88
CA LEU A 89 3.05 3.77 2.06
C LEU A 89 3.78 4.66 1.04
N PHE A 90 3.22 5.83 0.76
CA PHE A 90 3.70 6.76 -0.26
C PHE A 90 4.10 8.12 0.30
N GLN A 91 4.19 8.24 1.61
CA GLN A 91 4.71 9.46 2.23
C GLN A 91 6.20 9.59 1.91
N GLU A 92 6.60 10.78 1.49
CA GLU A 92 8.00 11.10 1.32
C GLU A 92 8.74 10.92 2.65
N ASN A 93 9.88 10.26 2.59
CA ASN A 93 10.67 9.90 3.76
C ASN A 93 9.94 8.97 4.77
N ALA A 94 8.87 8.30 4.35
CA ALA A 94 8.25 7.28 5.17
C ALA A 94 9.24 6.12 5.36
N GLY A 95 9.56 5.85 6.60
CA GLY A 95 10.48 4.79 6.96
C GLY A 95 10.33 4.44 8.43
N ALA A 96 10.70 3.22 8.77
CA ALA A 96 10.77 2.77 10.14
C ALA A 96 12.24 2.54 10.51
N SER A 97 12.67 3.12 11.63
CA SER A 97 14.00 2.88 12.18
C SER A 97 13.94 1.75 13.19
N LEU A 98 14.87 0.81 13.06
CA LEU A 98 15.05 -0.24 14.06
C LEU A 98 15.75 0.30 15.28
N VAL A 99 15.58 -0.38 16.41
CA VAL A 99 16.19 -0.01 17.67
C VAL A 99 17.62 -0.53 17.74
N GLY A 100 18.48 0.23 18.41
CA GLY A 100 19.89 -0.11 18.64
C GLY A 100 20.81 0.25 17.50
N THR A 101 22.04 -0.21 17.57
CA THR A 101 23.12 0.08 16.61
C THR A 101 23.20 -0.91 15.45
N SER A 102 22.38 -1.97 15.48
CA SER A 102 22.36 -3.01 14.43
C SER A 102 21.30 -2.70 13.39
N ASN A 103 21.71 -2.67 12.13
CA ASN A 103 20.81 -2.60 10.98
C ASN A 103 20.44 -3.99 10.41
N THR A 104 20.97 -5.05 11.01
CA THR A 104 20.77 -6.42 10.54
C THR A 104 19.52 -7.00 11.21
N ILE A 105 18.51 -7.29 10.42
CA ILE A 105 17.31 -8.01 10.87
C ILE A 105 17.70 -9.46 11.03
N THR A 106 17.52 -10.01 12.25
CA THR A 106 17.79 -11.41 12.58
C THR A 106 16.52 -12.25 12.66
N ALA A 107 15.39 -11.63 12.97
CA ALA A 107 14.09 -12.28 13.04
C ALA A 107 12.99 -11.34 12.57
N LEU A 108 11.97 -11.92 11.95
CA LEU A 108 10.77 -11.20 11.50
C LEU A 108 9.55 -12.09 11.72
N ALA A 109 8.53 -11.59 12.38
CA ALA A 109 7.26 -12.27 12.58
C ALA A 109 6.09 -11.30 12.45
N HIS A 110 5.04 -11.71 11.77
CA HIS A 110 3.80 -10.95 11.65
C HIS A 110 2.67 -11.70 12.33
N ASP A 111 2.05 -11.06 13.30
CA ASP A 111 0.84 -11.56 13.96
C ASP A 111 -0.40 -11.08 13.18
N LYS A 112 -1.12 -12.03 12.59
CA LYS A 112 -2.29 -11.74 11.76
C LYS A 112 -3.52 -11.32 12.58
N GLU A 113 -3.60 -11.67 13.85
CA GLU A 113 -4.74 -11.33 14.70
C GLU A 113 -4.66 -9.89 15.19
N THR A 114 -3.46 -9.43 15.52
CA THR A 114 -3.22 -8.08 16.03
C THR A 114 -2.72 -7.12 14.97
N ASP A 115 -2.37 -7.61 13.77
CA ASP A 115 -1.72 -6.87 12.68
C ASP A 115 -0.40 -6.21 13.12
N LEU A 116 0.34 -6.89 13.99
CA LEU A 116 1.62 -6.42 14.50
C LEU A 116 2.78 -7.11 13.81
N LEU A 117 3.78 -6.32 13.43
CA LEU A 117 5.04 -6.78 12.90
C LEU A 117 6.13 -6.71 13.97
N HIS A 118 6.66 -7.86 14.35
CA HIS A 118 7.79 -7.99 15.26
C HIS A 118 9.09 -8.09 14.47
N VAL A 119 10.03 -7.21 14.79
CA VAL A 119 11.34 -7.15 14.13
C VAL A 119 12.43 -7.28 15.17
N GLY A 120 13.21 -8.34 15.09
CA GLY A 120 14.36 -8.59 15.95
C GLY A 120 15.68 -8.23 15.25
N THR A 121 16.58 -7.63 16.01
CA THR A 121 17.98 -7.42 15.64
C THR A 121 18.87 -7.99 16.73
N SER A 122 20.19 -8.02 16.52
CA SER A 122 21.14 -8.44 17.57
C SER A 122 21.16 -7.49 18.80
N TRP A 123 20.48 -6.34 18.71
CA TRP A 123 20.50 -5.30 19.77
C TRP A 123 19.12 -4.96 20.31
N GLY A 124 18.12 -5.76 20.00
CA GLY A 124 16.80 -5.56 20.55
C GLY A 124 15.67 -5.93 19.61
N ARG A 125 14.47 -5.66 20.06
CA ARG A 125 13.22 -5.93 19.35
C ARG A 125 12.44 -4.65 19.15
N SER A 126 11.81 -4.51 17.99
CA SER A 126 10.82 -3.47 17.71
C SER A 126 9.50 -4.12 17.30
N VAL A 127 8.39 -3.55 17.73
CA VAL A 127 7.06 -3.94 17.30
C VAL A 127 6.43 -2.78 16.55
N PHE A 128 5.92 -3.06 15.34
CA PHE A 128 5.32 -2.08 14.47
C PHE A 128 3.85 -2.41 14.21
N GLN A 129 3.05 -1.36 14.13
CA GLN A 129 1.74 -1.37 13.53
C GLN A 129 1.80 -0.48 12.27
N GLY A 130 1.75 -1.09 11.10
CA GLY A 130 2.13 -0.40 9.86
C GLY A 130 3.60 0.06 9.92
N LEU A 131 3.84 1.36 9.71
CA LEU A 131 5.17 1.97 9.83
C LEU A 131 5.42 2.63 11.21
N ARG A 132 4.45 2.57 12.11
CA ARG A 132 4.58 3.15 13.45
C ARG A 132 5.13 2.11 14.40
N ARG A 133 6.27 2.41 15.04
CA ARG A 133 6.77 1.62 16.15
C ARG A 133 5.91 1.89 17.38
N ILE A 134 5.33 0.84 17.96
CA ILE A 134 4.44 0.90 19.12
C ILE A 134 5.09 0.34 20.37
N ASP A 135 6.11 -0.49 20.22
CA ASP A 135 6.86 -1.08 21.34
C ASP A 135 8.32 -1.29 20.96
N GLU A 136 9.20 -1.22 21.94
CA GLU A 136 10.62 -1.47 21.78
C GLU A 136 11.22 -2.11 23.04
N ASP A 137 12.13 -3.03 22.82
CA ASP A 137 12.93 -3.63 23.88
C ASP A 137 14.41 -3.59 23.48
N LEU A 138 15.19 -2.84 24.24
CA LEU A 138 16.64 -2.69 24.08
C LEU A 138 17.42 -3.71 24.90
N SER A 139 16.76 -4.52 25.73
CA SER A 139 17.44 -5.57 26.46
C SER A 139 18.05 -6.55 25.45
N HIS A 140 19.31 -6.88 25.69
CA HIS A 140 19.96 -7.96 24.93
C HIS A 140 19.14 -9.21 25.22
N VAL A 141 18.37 -9.65 24.21
CA VAL A 141 17.58 -10.87 24.33
C VAL A 141 18.60 -12.01 24.49
N PRO A 142 18.65 -12.68 25.64
CA PRO A 142 19.46 -13.89 25.73
C PRO A 142 18.98 -14.80 24.63
N GLN A 143 19.90 -15.52 24.01
CA GLN A 143 19.61 -16.40 22.91
C GLN A 143 18.54 -17.41 23.35
N ILE A 144 17.28 -17.16 23.01
CA ILE A 144 16.20 -18.08 23.30
C ILE A 144 16.41 -19.28 22.39
N VAL A 145 16.79 -20.39 22.96
CA VAL A 145 16.96 -21.62 22.24
C VAL A 145 15.64 -22.39 22.29
N ILE A 146 14.92 -22.38 21.18
CA ILE A 146 13.74 -23.20 21.01
C ILE A 146 14.21 -24.60 20.58
N LYS A 147 13.97 -25.58 21.40
CA LYS A 147 14.29 -26.98 21.11
C LYS A 147 13.02 -27.79 20.98
N ALA A 148 12.99 -28.74 20.05
CA ALA A 148 11.98 -29.77 20.02
C ALA A 148 12.41 -30.90 20.90
N SER A 149 11.63 -31.24 21.90
CA SER A 149 11.84 -32.40 22.76
C SER A 149 10.57 -33.22 22.84
N ASN A 150 10.65 -34.50 22.54
CA ASN A 150 9.51 -35.42 22.56
C ASN A 150 8.30 -34.96 21.72
N GLY A 151 8.57 -34.35 20.58
CA GLY A 151 7.53 -33.83 19.67
C GLY A 151 6.86 -32.53 20.14
N MET A 152 7.35 -31.89 21.21
CA MET A 152 6.91 -30.59 21.68
C MET A 152 8.04 -29.57 21.56
N ILE A 153 7.66 -28.32 21.25
CA ILE A 153 8.58 -27.18 21.29
C ILE A 153 8.70 -26.73 22.73
N VAL A 154 9.91 -26.67 23.26
CA VAL A 154 10.22 -26.22 24.61
C VAL A 154 11.12 -25.00 24.52
N GLU A 155 10.76 -23.93 25.23
CA GLU A 155 11.57 -22.73 25.43
C GLU A 155 12.54 -22.99 26.59
N GLU A 156 13.84 -22.77 26.41
CA GLU A 156 14.87 -22.84 27.44
C GLU A 156 15.50 -21.46 27.64
#